data_ff5694911687e0629ca0103bbd4ea69f
#
_entry.id   ff5694911687e0629ca0103bbd4ea69f
#
_cell.length_a   1.000
_cell.length_b   1.000
_cell.length_c   1.000
_cell.angle_alpha   90.00
_cell.angle_beta   90.00
_cell.angle_gamma   90.00
#
_symmetry.space_group_name_H-M   'P 1'
#
loop_
_entity.id
_entity.type
_entity.pdbx_description
1 polymer ?
#
loop_
_entity_poly.entity_id
_entity_poly.type
_entity_poly.pdbx_seq_one_letter_code
_entity_poly.pdbx_strand_id
1 'polypeptide(L)'
;AGSFTFIPNSEMIKYLQSLGVVRVVLPHASRVSEIAKIHDAVPDMELEIFALIGGGNNCGRCMMFHSPLKCDIGPGCRATYDVTYDGRLYERVPYMDAAADCSLCSMKELTDAGAYSLKIVGREMRNEVVASQFTEIFYEYRKCMMEGMSVGEIKQYLSENVFGWDLVWKDKFCNNQRCKFRDTDITRSYVI
;
A
#
# COMPACT_ATOMS: atom_id res chain seq x y z
N ALA A 1 -2.62 1.16 -16.75
CA ALA A 1 -1.16 1.03 -16.64
C ALA A 1 -0.80 0.51 -15.26
N GLY A 2 0.16 -0.38 -15.18
CA GLY A 2 0.55 -1.05 -13.95
C GLY A 2 1.46 -0.23 -13.02
N SER A 3 1.74 -0.77 -11.84
CA SER A 3 2.56 -0.12 -10.80
C SER A 3 4.00 0.21 -11.22
N PHE A 4 4.53 -0.48 -12.22
CA PHE A 4 5.86 -0.17 -12.77
C PHE A 4 5.85 0.95 -13.82
N THR A 5 4.67 1.43 -14.21
CA THR A 5 4.57 2.64 -15.02
C THR A 5 4.66 3.82 -14.07
N PHE A 6 5.72 4.60 -14.18
CA PHE A 6 5.87 5.80 -13.38
C PHE A 6 4.83 6.84 -13.79
N ILE A 7 3.94 7.17 -12.88
CA ILE A 7 2.85 8.13 -13.09
C ILE A 7 3.02 9.29 -12.12
N PRO A 8 3.83 10.30 -12.47
CA PRO A 8 4.19 11.36 -11.54
C PRO A 8 3.08 12.41 -11.35
N ASN A 9 2.15 12.55 -12.32
CA ASN A 9 1.17 13.63 -12.33
C ASN A 9 0.01 13.33 -13.29
N SER A 10 -1.00 14.20 -13.28
CA SER A 10 -2.18 14.11 -14.13
C SER A 10 -1.88 14.24 -15.62
N GLU A 11 -0.83 14.95 -16.03
CA GLU A 11 -0.48 15.09 -17.45
C GLU A 11 -0.02 13.76 -18.07
N MET A 12 0.75 12.96 -17.33
CA MET A 12 1.07 11.61 -17.77
C MET A 12 -0.19 10.73 -17.85
N ILE A 13 -1.16 10.92 -16.97
CA ILE A 13 -2.43 10.18 -17.02
C ILE A 13 -3.23 10.57 -18.27
N LYS A 14 -3.34 11.85 -18.58
CA LYS A 14 -3.98 12.35 -19.83
C LYS A 14 -3.32 11.76 -21.07
N TYR A 15 -2.00 11.71 -21.08
CA TYR A 15 -1.26 11.08 -22.18
C TYR A 15 -1.60 9.59 -22.30
N LEU A 16 -1.60 8.83 -21.19
CA LEU A 16 -1.98 7.42 -21.18
C LEU A 16 -3.44 7.22 -21.61
N GLN A 17 -4.34 8.11 -21.19
CA GLN A 17 -5.74 8.09 -21.60
C GLN A 17 -5.88 8.27 -23.11
N SER A 18 -5.08 9.17 -23.73
CA SER A 18 -5.07 9.34 -25.18
C SER A 18 -4.59 8.11 -25.95
N LEU A 19 -3.88 7.19 -25.28
CA LEU A 19 -3.47 5.88 -25.81
C LEU A 19 -4.49 4.77 -25.53
N GLY A 20 -5.66 5.10 -24.97
CA GLY A 20 -6.72 4.14 -24.65
C GLY A 20 -6.57 3.45 -23.27
N VAL A 21 -5.68 3.94 -22.41
CA VAL A 21 -5.59 3.42 -21.03
C VAL A 21 -6.78 3.93 -20.22
N VAL A 22 -7.50 3.02 -19.59
CA VAL A 22 -8.70 3.33 -18.78
C VAL A 22 -8.44 3.27 -17.28
N ARG A 23 -7.37 2.61 -16.85
CA ARG A 23 -6.99 2.47 -15.43
C ARG A 23 -5.50 2.66 -15.22
N VAL A 24 -5.16 3.40 -14.18
CA VAL A 24 -3.77 3.61 -13.75
C VAL A 24 -3.59 3.26 -12.27
N VAL A 25 -2.44 2.66 -11.94
CA VAL A 25 -2.04 2.44 -10.55
C VAL A 25 -1.20 3.63 -10.12
N LEU A 26 -1.67 4.39 -9.15
CA LEU A 26 -0.94 5.55 -8.64
C LEU A 26 0.29 5.13 -7.82
N PRO A 27 1.30 6.00 -7.74
CA PRO A 27 2.48 5.76 -6.93
C PRO A 27 2.11 5.48 -5.47
N HIS A 28 2.92 4.65 -4.86
CA HIS A 28 2.75 4.24 -3.48
C HIS A 28 2.78 5.39 -2.48
N ALA A 29 3.56 6.42 -2.78
CA ALA A 29 3.70 7.60 -1.95
C ALA A 29 2.55 8.62 -2.09
N SER A 30 1.56 8.36 -2.96
CA SER A 30 0.45 9.29 -3.18
C SER A 30 -0.37 9.47 -1.90
N ARG A 31 -0.64 10.73 -1.54
CA ARG A 31 -1.48 11.11 -0.40
C ARG A 31 -2.93 11.21 -0.83
N VAL A 32 -3.87 11.10 0.11
CA VAL A 32 -5.32 11.24 -0.16
C VAL A 32 -5.63 12.56 -0.88
N SER A 33 -5.03 13.66 -0.44
CA SER A 33 -5.22 14.99 -1.06
C SER A 33 -4.66 15.10 -2.49
N GLU A 34 -3.63 14.33 -2.81
CA GLU A 34 -3.07 14.26 -4.16
C GLU A 34 -3.94 13.39 -5.07
N ILE A 35 -4.47 12.28 -4.53
CA ILE A 35 -5.42 11.41 -5.24
C ILE A 35 -6.65 12.22 -5.65
N ALA A 36 -7.22 13.01 -4.73
CA ALA A 36 -8.36 13.88 -5.02
C ALA A 36 -8.06 14.88 -6.14
N LYS A 37 -6.92 15.58 -6.08
CA LYS A 37 -6.49 16.51 -7.14
C LYS A 37 -6.29 15.83 -8.49
N ILE A 38 -5.76 14.60 -8.48
CA ILE A 38 -5.59 13.83 -9.71
C ILE A 38 -6.95 13.43 -10.26
N HIS A 39 -7.87 12.95 -9.41
CA HIS A 39 -9.23 12.61 -9.80
C HIS A 39 -9.95 13.81 -10.43
N ASP A 40 -9.89 14.98 -9.78
CA ASP A 40 -10.49 16.21 -10.32
C ASP A 40 -9.94 16.59 -11.71
N ALA A 41 -8.66 16.34 -11.95
CA ALA A 41 -8.00 16.65 -13.21
C ALA A 41 -8.28 15.63 -14.34
N VAL A 42 -8.64 14.39 -13.99
CA VAL A 42 -8.87 13.27 -14.91
C VAL A 42 -10.04 12.39 -14.42
N PRO A 43 -11.26 12.92 -14.33
CA PRO A 43 -12.39 12.25 -13.66
C PRO A 43 -12.81 10.93 -14.31
N ASP A 44 -12.55 10.75 -15.60
CA ASP A 44 -12.88 9.54 -16.36
C ASP A 44 -11.83 8.42 -16.23
N MET A 45 -10.73 8.69 -15.53
CA MET A 45 -9.67 7.69 -15.32
C MET A 45 -9.92 6.90 -14.06
N GLU A 46 -9.95 5.59 -14.16
CA GLU A 46 -10.00 4.71 -13.00
C GLU A 46 -8.66 4.74 -12.23
N LEU A 47 -8.68 5.30 -11.03
CA LEU A 47 -7.51 5.37 -10.16
C LEU A 47 -7.44 4.15 -9.25
N GLU A 48 -6.41 3.33 -9.42
CA GLU A 48 -6.14 2.18 -8.56
C GLU A 48 -5.06 2.53 -7.54
N ILE A 49 -5.35 2.30 -6.26
CA ILE A 49 -4.49 2.66 -5.13
C ILE A 49 -4.01 1.39 -4.44
N PHE A 50 -2.77 1.37 -4.02
CA PHE A 50 -2.28 0.25 -3.22
C PHE A 50 -2.97 0.18 -1.86
N ALA A 51 -3.67 -0.91 -1.61
CA ALA A 51 -4.36 -1.18 -0.36
C ALA A 51 -3.40 -1.54 0.77
N LEU A 52 -2.32 -2.18 0.42
CA LEU A 52 -1.38 -2.81 1.33
C LEU A 52 -0.06 -2.95 0.61
N ILE A 53 1.03 -2.68 1.26
CA ILE A 53 2.33 -2.84 0.62
C ILE A 53 3.44 -3.36 1.48
N GLY A 54 4.27 -4.14 0.79
CA GLY A 54 5.65 -4.34 1.15
C GLY A 54 6.52 -4.05 -0.08
N GLY A 55 7.53 -3.23 0.06
CA GLY A 55 8.51 -2.96 -0.98
C GLY A 55 8.48 -1.53 -1.51
N GLY A 56 9.54 -0.82 -1.21
CA GLY A 56 9.72 0.58 -1.51
C GLY A 56 9.95 0.90 -2.98
N ASN A 57 9.88 2.16 -3.26
CA ASN A 57 10.36 2.90 -4.42
C ASN A 57 10.29 2.21 -5.79
N ASN A 58 9.07 1.94 -6.24
CA ASN A 58 8.81 1.62 -7.62
C ASN A 58 8.60 2.91 -8.43
N CYS A 59 9.66 3.60 -8.73
CA CYS A 59 9.63 4.74 -9.65
C CYS A 59 9.82 4.23 -11.07
N GLY A 60 8.77 3.69 -11.67
CA GLY A 60 8.73 3.29 -13.07
C GLY A 60 9.48 2.01 -13.42
N ARG A 61 10.61 1.76 -12.85
CA ARG A 61 11.40 0.55 -13.02
C ARG A 61 11.79 0.01 -11.65
N CYS A 62 11.59 -1.29 -11.44
CA CYS A 62 12.16 -1.91 -10.25
C CYS A 62 13.70 -1.88 -10.36
N MET A 63 14.32 -1.00 -9.61
CA MET A 63 15.78 -0.86 -9.58
C MET A 63 16.43 -1.93 -8.72
N MET A 64 15.64 -2.64 -7.90
CA MET A 64 16.14 -3.49 -6.83
C MET A 64 16.02 -4.97 -7.12
N PHE A 65 15.52 -5.40 -8.28
CA PHE A 65 15.59 -6.81 -8.58
C PHE A 65 14.42 -7.68 -8.88
N HIS A 66 13.76 -7.36 -9.84
CA HIS A 66 13.47 -8.46 -10.74
C HIS A 66 14.61 -8.54 -11.79
N SER A 67 15.87 -8.30 -11.33
CA SER A 67 17.06 -8.50 -12.15
C SER A 67 17.26 -9.98 -12.41
N PRO A 68 17.71 -10.38 -13.62
CA PRO A 68 18.09 -11.76 -13.90
C PRO A 68 19.31 -12.26 -13.08
N LEU A 69 19.94 -11.39 -12.32
CA LEU A 69 20.92 -11.78 -11.32
C LEU A 69 20.17 -12.42 -10.16
N LYS A 70 20.23 -13.74 -10.07
CA LYS A 70 19.73 -14.54 -8.97
C LYS A 70 20.36 -14.04 -7.67
N CYS A 71 19.61 -13.23 -6.92
CA CYS A 71 19.99 -12.94 -5.55
C CYS A 71 19.42 -14.04 -4.66
N ASP A 72 20.26 -14.87 -4.11
CA ASP A 72 19.90 -15.92 -3.15
C ASP A 72 19.24 -15.36 -1.87
N ILE A 73 19.30 -14.05 -1.67
CA ILE A 73 18.77 -13.30 -0.51
C ILE A 73 17.35 -12.75 -0.70
N GLY A 74 16.66 -13.11 -1.79
CA GLY A 74 15.34 -12.57 -2.11
C GLY A 74 15.36 -11.15 -2.69
N PRO A 75 14.19 -10.50 -2.87
CA PRO A 75 14.13 -9.15 -3.44
C PRO A 75 14.82 -8.15 -2.53
N GLY A 76 15.79 -7.40 -3.07
CA GLY A 76 16.59 -6.44 -2.33
C GLY A 76 15.78 -5.38 -1.57
N CYS A 77 14.58 -5.02 -2.06
CA CYS A 77 13.66 -4.12 -1.36
C CYS A 77 13.13 -4.68 -0.03
N ARG A 78 13.27 -5.97 0.23
CA ARG A 78 12.87 -6.63 1.49
C ARG A 78 14.05 -7.15 2.30
N ALA A 79 15.27 -6.89 1.83
CA ALA A 79 16.47 -7.28 2.55
C ALA A 79 16.67 -6.38 3.78
N THR A 80 17.31 -6.96 4.79
CA THR A 80 17.76 -6.21 5.96
C THR A 80 19.10 -5.55 5.64
N TYR A 81 19.21 -4.27 5.94
CA TYR A 81 20.42 -3.47 5.73
C TYR A 81 21.03 -3.04 7.05
N ASP A 82 22.33 -2.98 7.08
CA ASP A 82 23.06 -2.36 8.16
C ASP A 82 23.13 -0.84 7.91
N VAL A 83 22.42 -0.07 8.71
CA VAL A 83 22.49 1.40 8.67
C VAL A 83 23.66 1.82 9.55
N THR A 84 24.66 2.45 8.95
CA THR A 84 25.83 2.94 9.66
C THR A 84 25.92 4.47 9.63
N TYR A 85 26.34 5.03 10.76
CA TYR A 85 26.65 6.44 10.87
C TYR A 85 28.06 6.61 11.45
N ASP A 86 28.88 7.39 10.79
CA ASP A 86 30.29 7.62 11.18
C ASP A 86 31.08 6.29 11.43
N GLY A 87 30.84 5.30 10.54
CA GLY A 87 31.49 3.99 10.60
C GLY A 87 31.00 3.07 11.72
N ARG A 88 30.02 3.49 12.51
CA ARG A 88 29.40 2.66 13.56
C ARG A 88 28.03 2.15 13.10
N LEU A 89 27.75 0.87 13.38
CA LEU A 89 26.43 0.30 13.16
C LEU A 89 25.42 1.00 14.09
N TYR A 90 24.44 1.66 13.49
CA TYR A 90 23.35 2.30 14.19
C TYR A 90 22.16 1.36 14.36
N GLU A 91 21.72 0.77 13.25
CA GLU A 91 20.54 -0.06 13.22
C GLU A 91 20.64 -1.13 12.11
N ARG A 92 19.95 -2.26 12.29
CA ARG A 92 19.80 -3.28 11.26
C ARG A 92 18.32 -3.49 10.97
N VAL A 93 17.87 -2.96 9.84
CA VAL A 93 16.44 -2.90 9.49
C VAL A 93 16.18 -3.19 8.02
N PRO A 94 14.98 -3.64 7.65
CA PRO A 94 14.55 -3.68 6.26
C PRO A 94 14.26 -2.26 5.75
N TYR A 95 15.29 -1.45 5.62
CA TYR A 95 15.22 -0.01 5.34
C TYR A 95 14.37 0.34 4.12
N MET A 96 14.40 -0.50 3.08
CA MET A 96 13.64 -0.31 1.85
C MET A 96 12.21 -0.87 1.93
N ASP A 97 11.92 -1.70 2.94
CA ASP A 97 10.61 -2.30 3.21
C ASP A 97 9.89 -1.60 4.38
N ALA A 98 10.25 -0.34 4.64
CA ALA A 98 9.64 0.45 5.71
C ALA A 98 8.12 0.67 5.55
N ALA A 99 7.56 0.22 4.45
CA ALA A 99 6.20 0.49 4.03
C ALA A 99 5.28 -0.75 4.01
N ALA A 100 5.40 -1.62 4.99
CA ALA A 100 4.36 -2.63 5.21
C ALA A 100 3.11 -1.99 5.84
N ASP A 101 2.49 -1.07 5.11
CA ASP A 101 1.40 -0.23 5.57
C ASP A 101 0.05 -0.79 5.15
N CYS A 102 -0.98 -0.46 5.92
CA CYS A 102 -2.36 -0.83 5.66
C CYS A 102 -3.22 0.41 5.42
N SER A 103 -4.13 0.34 4.44
CA SER A 103 -5.07 1.42 4.11
C SER A 103 -6.50 1.17 4.58
N LEU A 104 -6.79 0.06 5.26
CA LEU A 104 -8.17 -0.35 5.61
C LEU A 104 -8.96 0.79 6.24
N CYS A 105 -8.42 1.40 7.29
CA CYS A 105 -9.12 2.46 8.00
C CYS A 105 -9.31 3.76 7.20
N SER A 106 -8.61 3.92 6.09
CA SER A 106 -8.72 5.06 5.17
C SER A 106 -9.53 4.72 3.91
N MET A 107 -10.16 3.57 3.85
CA MET A 107 -10.91 3.12 2.67
C MET A 107 -12.00 4.11 2.27
N LYS A 108 -12.73 4.66 3.24
CA LYS A 108 -13.76 5.67 2.97
C LYS A 108 -13.15 6.95 2.39
N GLU A 109 -12.11 7.48 3.02
CA GLU A 109 -11.42 8.70 2.57
C GLU A 109 -10.83 8.53 1.17
N LEU A 110 -10.28 7.35 0.85
CA LEU A 110 -9.80 7.01 -0.48
C LEU A 110 -10.93 6.95 -1.50
N THR A 111 -12.06 6.36 -1.15
CA THR A 111 -13.25 6.31 -2.01
C THR A 111 -13.76 7.72 -2.28
N ASP A 112 -13.88 8.55 -1.25
CA ASP A 112 -14.32 9.95 -1.36
C ASP A 112 -13.33 10.80 -2.20
N ALA A 113 -12.05 10.45 -2.18
CA ALA A 113 -11.00 11.06 -3.02
C ALA A 113 -10.98 10.57 -4.47
N GLY A 114 -11.89 9.69 -4.88
CA GLY A 114 -11.99 9.18 -6.25
C GLY A 114 -11.18 7.92 -6.54
N ALA A 115 -10.71 7.20 -5.52
CA ALA A 115 -10.13 5.89 -5.73
C ALA A 115 -11.18 4.91 -6.27
N TYR A 116 -10.97 4.41 -7.48
CA TYR A 116 -11.87 3.45 -8.13
C TYR A 116 -11.69 2.03 -7.57
N SER A 117 -10.45 1.64 -7.32
CA SER A 117 -10.11 0.30 -6.83
C SER A 117 -8.91 0.29 -5.89
N LEU A 118 -8.89 -0.69 -5.00
CA LEU A 118 -7.76 -0.98 -4.12
C LEU A 118 -6.99 -2.20 -4.62
N LYS A 119 -5.69 -2.01 -4.83
CA LYS A 119 -4.80 -3.08 -5.26
C LYS A 119 -4.29 -3.87 -4.06
N ILE A 120 -4.77 -5.10 -3.90
CA ILE A 120 -4.23 -6.04 -2.93
C ILE A 120 -2.99 -6.69 -3.55
N VAL A 121 -1.83 -6.53 -2.90
CA VAL A 121 -0.60 -7.21 -3.29
C VAL A 121 -0.51 -8.57 -2.59
N GLY A 122 0.24 -9.51 -3.15
CA GLY A 122 0.44 -10.81 -2.51
C GLY A 122 0.40 -12.00 -3.45
N ARG A 123 0.31 -11.80 -4.76
CA ARG A 123 0.35 -12.89 -5.75
C ARG A 123 1.63 -13.73 -5.66
N GLU A 124 2.71 -13.11 -5.22
CA GLU A 124 3.99 -13.76 -4.95
C GLU A 124 4.08 -14.37 -3.55
N MET A 125 3.06 -14.26 -2.73
CA MET A 125 3.03 -14.92 -1.43
C MET A 125 2.97 -16.43 -1.63
N ARG A 126 3.93 -17.14 -1.05
CA ARG A 126 4.01 -18.60 -1.12
C ARG A 126 2.87 -19.29 -0.36
N ASN A 127 2.11 -18.56 0.41
CA ASN A 127 1.01 -19.07 1.22
C ASN A 127 -0.32 -18.51 0.71
N GLU A 128 -1.03 -19.29 -0.07
CA GLU A 128 -2.34 -18.95 -0.64
C GLU A 128 -3.39 -18.67 0.44
N VAL A 129 -3.28 -19.32 1.59
CA VAL A 129 -4.17 -19.10 2.74
C VAL A 129 -4.06 -17.67 3.24
N VAL A 130 -2.83 -17.15 3.38
CA VAL A 130 -2.62 -15.75 3.81
C VAL A 130 -3.16 -14.76 2.79
N ALA A 131 -2.98 -15.03 1.49
CA ALA A 131 -3.51 -14.19 0.43
C ALA A 131 -5.04 -14.14 0.43
N SER A 132 -5.70 -15.29 0.64
CA SER A 132 -7.16 -15.36 0.75
C SER A 132 -7.67 -14.61 1.99
N GLN A 133 -7.01 -14.75 3.13
CA GLN A 133 -7.36 -14.05 4.36
C GLN A 133 -7.23 -12.53 4.21
N PHE A 134 -6.22 -12.04 3.50
CA PHE A 134 -6.10 -10.61 3.22
C PHE A 134 -7.26 -10.11 2.37
N THR A 135 -7.66 -10.87 1.36
CA THR A 135 -8.80 -10.52 0.51
C THR A 135 -10.11 -10.51 1.30
N GLU A 136 -10.33 -11.50 2.14
CA GLU A 136 -11.49 -11.61 3.02
C GLU A 136 -11.58 -10.41 3.99
N ILE A 137 -10.47 -10.01 4.62
CA ILE A 137 -10.42 -8.86 5.51
C ILE A 137 -10.83 -7.56 4.78
N PHE A 138 -10.34 -7.34 3.56
CA PHE A 138 -10.72 -6.17 2.76
C PHE A 138 -12.19 -6.21 2.36
N TYR A 139 -12.69 -7.37 1.99
CA TYR A 139 -14.08 -7.56 1.59
C TYR A 139 -15.03 -7.28 2.77
N GLU A 140 -14.80 -7.91 3.91
CA GLU A 140 -15.65 -7.74 5.09
C GLU A 140 -15.53 -6.31 5.67
N TYR A 141 -14.34 -5.72 5.66
CA TYR A 141 -14.18 -4.31 6.04
C TYR A 141 -15.05 -3.39 5.17
N ARG A 142 -14.98 -3.58 3.85
CA ARG A 142 -15.77 -2.79 2.90
C ARG A 142 -17.27 -2.95 3.14
N LYS A 143 -17.72 -4.17 3.35
CA LYS A 143 -19.13 -4.48 3.63
C LYS A 143 -19.62 -3.73 4.87
N CYS A 144 -18.93 -3.87 6.00
CA CYS A 144 -19.26 -3.16 7.23
C CYS A 144 -19.22 -1.63 7.07
N MET A 145 -18.25 -1.11 6.34
CA MET A 145 -18.14 0.31 6.01
C MET A 145 -19.38 0.80 5.23
N MET A 146 -19.83 0.02 4.25
CA MET A 146 -21.04 0.35 3.46
C MET A 146 -22.33 0.29 4.29
N GLU A 147 -22.35 -0.50 5.35
CA GLU A 147 -23.44 -0.55 6.35
C GLU A 147 -23.38 0.61 7.35
N GLY A 148 -22.38 1.49 7.23
CA GLY A 148 -22.23 2.69 8.05
C GLY A 148 -21.56 2.47 9.41
N MET A 149 -20.93 1.32 9.62
CA MET A 149 -20.22 1.04 10.86
C MET A 149 -18.99 1.95 11.02
N SER A 150 -18.73 2.36 12.24
CA SER A 150 -17.49 3.07 12.59
C SER A 150 -16.27 2.17 12.50
N VAL A 151 -15.08 2.76 12.37
CA VAL A 151 -13.80 2.00 12.33
C VAL A 151 -13.63 1.09 13.56
N GLY A 152 -14.09 1.54 14.73
CA GLY A 152 -14.02 0.75 15.96
C GLY A 152 -14.90 -0.49 15.91
N GLU A 153 -16.17 -0.31 15.51
CA GLU A 153 -17.13 -1.40 15.33
C GLU A 153 -16.68 -2.41 14.28
N ILE A 154 -16.13 -1.91 13.15
CA ILE A 154 -15.61 -2.79 12.11
C ILE A 154 -14.46 -3.64 12.64
N LYS A 155 -13.51 -3.05 13.37
CA LYS A 155 -12.39 -3.80 13.95
C LYS A 155 -12.85 -4.86 14.95
N GLN A 156 -13.87 -4.56 15.74
CA GLN A 156 -14.50 -5.53 16.65
C GLN A 156 -15.15 -6.66 15.86
N TYR A 157 -15.96 -6.33 14.86
CA TYR A 157 -16.59 -7.31 13.97
C TYR A 157 -15.57 -8.24 13.31
N LEU A 158 -14.48 -7.68 12.78
CA LEU A 158 -13.42 -8.46 12.14
C LEU A 158 -12.75 -9.41 13.13
N SER A 159 -12.51 -8.98 14.37
CA SER A 159 -11.94 -9.82 15.44
C SER A 159 -12.86 -10.98 15.83
N GLU A 160 -14.17 -10.77 15.78
CA GLU A 160 -15.15 -11.80 16.17
C GLU A 160 -15.50 -12.75 15.01
N ASN A 161 -15.39 -12.31 13.75
CA ASN A 161 -15.98 -13.01 12.61
C ASN A 161 -14.97 -13.38 11.51
N VAL A 162 -13.78 -12.80 11.49
CA VAL A 162 -12.79 -13.01 10.42
C VAL A 162 -11.51 -13.61 10.99
N PHE A 163 -11.33 -14.91 10.79
CA PHE A 163 -10.23 -15.67 11.35
C PHE A 163 -8.83 -15.06 11.08
N GLY A 164 -8.61 -14.54 9.89
CA GLY A 164 -7.33 -13.93 9.51
C GLY A 164 -7.02 -12.61 10.22
N TRP A 165 -8.00 -11.98 10.85
CA TRP A 165 -7.81 -10.67 11.46
C TRP A 165 -6.82 -10.72 12.63
N ASP A 166 -7.10 -11.49 13.65
CA ASP A 166 -6.23 -11.56 14.84
C ASP A 166 -4.92 -12.31 14.56
N LEU A 167 -4.93 -13.34 13.70
CA LEU A 167 -3.75 -14.14 13.43
C LEU A 167 -2.70 -13.49 12.55
N VAL A 168 -3.15 -12.75 11.51
CA VAL A 168 -2.23 -12.25 10.47
C VAL A 168 -2.26 -10.74 10.26
N TRP A 169 -3.30 -10.06 10.72
CA TRP A 169 -3.47 -8.64 10.41
C TRP A 169 -3.23 -7.71 11.57
N LYS A 170 -3.90 -7.94 12.68
CA LYS A 170 -3.96 -7.05 13.83
C LYS A 170 -2.56 -6.72 14.38
N ASP A 171 -1.77 -7.74 14.67
CA ASP A 171 -0.43 -7.54 15.21
C ASP A 171 0.55 -6.99 14.19
N LYS A 172 0.38 -7.36 12.92
CA LYS A 172 1.27 -6.90 11.87
C LYS A 172 1.09 -5.42 11.53
N PHE A 173 -0.14 -4.93 11.54
CA PHE A 173 -0.45 -3.57 11.09
C PHE A 173 -1.04 -2.70 12.20
N CYS A 174 -2.14 -3.12 12.83
CA CYS A 174 -2.88 -2.25 13.74
C CYS A 174 -2.14 -2.00 15.05
N ASN A 175 -1.61 -3.02 15.70
CA ASN A 175 -0.87 -2.89 16.95
C ASN A 175 0.46 -2.16 16.75
N ASN A 176 1.06 -2.30 15.56
CA ASN A 176 2.29 -1.60 15.19
C ASN A 176 2.05 -0.22 14.58
N GLN A 177 0.81 0.26 14.55
CA GLN A 177 0.41 1.57 14.02
C GLN A 177 0.89 1.83 12.58
N ARG A 178 0.96 0.81 11.76
CA ARG A 178 1.38 0.88 10.36
C ARG A 178 0.21 1.27 9.46
N CYS A 179 -0.24 2.50 9.60
CA CYS A 179 -1.35 3.06 8.84
C CYS A 179 -0.83 3.98 7.73
N LYS A 180 -1.11 3.61 6.47
CA LYS A 180 -0.56 4.30 5.30
C LYS A 180 -0.98 5.76 5.16
N PHE A 181 -2.22 6.08 5.50
CA PHE A 181 -2.81 7.40 5.22
C PHE A 181 -3.21 8.19 6.48
N ARG A 182 -3.07 7.60 7.67
CA ARG A 182 -3.52 8.22 8.92
C ARG A 182 -2.47 9.05 9.64
N ASP A 183 -1.21 8.69 9.50
CA ASP A 183 -0.12 9.46 10.09
C ASP A 183 0.53 10.31 9.01
N THR A 184 0.04 11.52 8.91
CA THR A 184 0.70 12.55 8.10
C THR A 184 1.84 13.22 8.86
N ASP A 185 2.06 12.86 10.11
CA ASP A 185 3.15 13.39 10.91
C ASP A 185 4.43 12.61 10.61
N ILE A 186 5.07 13.02 9.51
CA ILE A 186 6.37 12.52 9.05
C ILE A 186 7.44 12.66 10.13
N THR A 187 7.21 13.52 11.12
CA THR A 187 8.15 13.77 12.21
C THR A 187 8.33 12.59 13.16
N ARG A 188 7.41 11.62 13.19
CA ARG A 188 7.54 10.43 14.05
C ARG A 188 8.40 9.32 13.46
N SER A 189 8.62 9.31 12.15
CA SER A 189 9.28 8.18 11.48
C SER A 189 10.79 8.32 11.39
N TYR A 190 11.33 9.51 11.58
CA TYR A 190 12.74 9.79 11.35
C TYR A 190 13.30 10.79 12.39
N VAL A 191 13.11 10.47 13.67
CA VAL A 191 14.01 11.07 14.67
C VAL A 191 15.30 10.27 14.62
N ILE A 192 16.22 10.77 13.83
CA ILE A 192 17.63 10.36 13.86
C ILE A 192 18.24 10.93 15.13
#